data_455d4f6d24d63e590c252d678dd18d06
#
_entry.id   455d4f6d24d63e590c252d678dd18d06
#
_cell.length_a   1.000
_cell.length_b   1.000
_cell.length_c   1.000
_cell.angle_alpha   90.00
_cell.angle_beta   90.00
_cell.angle_gamma   90.00
#
_symmetry.space_group_name_H-M   'P 1'
#
loop_
_entity.id
_entity.type
_entity.pdbx_description
1 polymer ?
#
loop_
_entity_poly.entity_id
_entity_poly.type
_entity_poly.pdbx_seq_one_letter_code
_entity_poly.pdbx_strand_id
1 'polypeptide(L)'
;FHQFWICKFAPFKEYKNFYKWANDYVDITQKYLGYAQVKDYSNARKKDFWHHIRYHIITFTQAEAGFSTDVKEIILEVDMKPITNKIIDKLHRDLVVKSSDGKLILADTGVKLQAKHLQLASGTVKFEDGSSRIIDDSKAVFVKEKFKRKKLGIFYKFKEELEMLKQTFGNELTTDLQEFDNSDKNIALQFISGREGLSLRNADFLVAINIDFSAVTYFQFRDRMTTMDRKENTLYWIFSKSGIEHKVYKAVQSKKSYTNDLFQKDFRIKATSKDNSQTYSRRLALR
;
A
#
# COMPACT_ATOMS: atom_id res chain seq x y z
N PHE A 1 -23.76 -0.59 8.85
CA PHE A 1 -25.16 -0.23 8.65
C PHE A 1 -25.71 -0.74 7.32
N HIS A 2 -25.23 -0.30 6.16
CA HIS A 2 -25.81 -0.61 4.84
C HIS A 2 -25.94 -2.11 4.54
N GLN A 3 -24.97 -2.92 4.93
CA GLN A 3 -25.01 -4.38 4.72
C GLN A 3 -26.20 -5.03 5.43
N PHE A 4 -26.55 -4.57 6.62
CA PHE A 4 -27.70 -5.07 7.37
C PHE A 4 -29.02 -4.41 6.95
N TRP A 5 -28.98 -3.14 6.57
CA TRP A 5 -30.17 -2.37 6.18
C TRP A 5 -30.84 -2.88 4.89
N ILE A 6 -30.04 -3.43 3.95
CA ILE A 6 -30.52 -4.00 2.68
C ILE A 6 -31.29 -5.31 2.90
N CYS A 7 -30.94 -6.07 3.96
CA CYS A 7 -31.60 -7.35 4.22
C CYS A 7 -32.98 -7.17 4.87
N LYS A 8 -34.00 -7.89 4.37
CA LYS A 8 -35.36 -7.82 4.92
C LYS A 8 -35.46 -8.19 6.41
N PHE A 9 -34.53 -9.00 6.91
CA PHE A 9 -34.46 -9.47 8.29
C PHE A 9 -33.43 -8.73 9.14
N ALA A 10 -32.87 -7.65 8.63
CA ALA A 10 -31.80 -6.92 9.29
C ALA A 10 -32.30 -6.15 10.52
N PRO A 11 -31.49 -6.10 11.58
CA PRO A 11 -31.87 -5.42 12.82
C PRO A 11 -32.03 -3.89 12.69
N PHE A 12 -31.62 -3.28 11.58
CA PHE A 12 -31.63 -1.83 11.38
C PHE A 12 -32.58 -1.35 10.26
N LYS A 13 -33.51 -2.17 9.83
CA LYS A 13 -34.46 -1.83 8.74
C LYS A 13 -35.38 -0.67 9.07
N GLU A 14 -35.65 -0.41 10.35
CA GLU A 14 -36.52 0.69 10.84
C GLU A 14 -35.88 2.07 10.64
N TYR A 15 -34.55 2.14 10.48
CA TYR A 15 -33.86 3.38 10.23
C TYR A 15 -34.05 3.85 8.79
N LYS A 16 -34.55 5.08 8.59
CA LYS A 16 -34.74 5.66 7.26
C LYS A 16 -33.42 5.76 6.45
N ASN A 17 -32.32 6.03 7.13
CA ASN A 17 -31.01 6.22 6.51
C ASN A 17 -29.88 6.06 7.53
N PHE A 18 -28.65 6.05 7.01
CA PHE A 18 -27.44 5.96 7.83
C PHE A 18 -27.35 7.04 8.91
N TYR A 19 -27.75 8.28 8.62
CA TYR A 19 -27.57 9.39 9.57
C TYR A 19 -28.46 9.24 10.81
N LYS A 20 -29.67 8.70 10.66
CA LYS A 20 -30.52 8.38 11.79
C LYS A 20 -29.93 7.28 12.65
N TRP A 21 -29.45 6.21 12.03
CA TRP A 21 -28.73 5.14 12.72
C TRP A 21 -27.46 5.66 13.41
N ALA A 22 -26.69 6.52 12.76
CA ALA A 22 -25.45 7.05 13.31
C ALA A 22 -25.66 7.91 14.57
N ASN A 23 -26.77 8.62 14.69
CA ASN A 23 -27.07 9.37 15.92
C ASN A 23 -27.18 8.45 17.15
N ASP A 24 -27.67 7.22 16.96
CA ASP A 24 -27.86 6.27 18.07
C ASP A 24 -26.63 5.43 18.37
N TYR A 25 -25.73 5.22 17.38
CA TYR A 25 -24.62 4.27 17.50
C TYR A 25 -23.22 4.84 17.23
N VAL A 26 -23.10 6.12 16.91
CA VAL A 26 -21.81 6.74 16.56
C VAL A 26 -21.58 8.01 17.37
N ASP A 27 -20.40 8.17 17.93
CA ASP A 27 -19.95 9.44 18.51
C ASP A 27 -19.55 10.38 17.37
N ILE A 28 -20.51 11.20 16.95
CA ILE A 28 -20.33 12.10 15.81
C ILE A 28 -19.49 13.29 16.24
N THR A 29 -18.32 13.44 15.66
CA THR A 29 -17.43 14.58 15.89
C THR A 29 -17.37 15.47 14.65
N GLN A 30 -16.85 16.69 14.82
CA GLN A 30 -16.58 17.59 13.69
C GLN A 30 -15.09 17.54 13.35
N LYS A 31 -14.79 17.35 12.06
CA LYS A 31 -13.43 17.37 11.53
C LYS A 31 -13.28 18.54 10.56
N TYR A 32 -12.23 19.34 10.76
CA TYR A 32 -11.91 20.44 9.87
C TYR A 32 -11.02 19.95 8.72
N LEU A 33 -11.47 20.11 7.48
CA LEU A 33 -10.73 19.72 6.26
C LEU A 33 -10.01 20.91 5.59
N GLY A 34 -9.68 21.94 6.35
CA GLY A 34 -8.96 23.11 5.86
C GLY A 34 -9.84 24.19 5.20
N TYR A 35 -10.98 23.82 4.63
CA TYR A 35 -11.94 24.75 3.99
C TYR A 35 -13.39 24.56 4.48
N ALA A 36 -13.71 23.46 5.15
CA ALA A 36 -15.02 23.18 5.68
C ALA A 36 -14.94 22.31 6.93
N GLN A 37 -15.93 22.46 7.81
CA GLN A 37 -16.20 21.52 8.87
C GLN A 37 -17.10 20.40 8.33
N VAL A 38 -16.71 19.15 8.52
CA VAL A 38 -17.50 17.99 8.13
C VAL A 38 -17.72 17.10 9.34
N LYS A 39 -18.89 16.40 9.36
CA LYS A 39 -19.16 15.41 10.40
C LYS A 39 -18.30 14.17 10.18
N ASP A 40 -17.63 13.72 11.22
CA ASP A 40 -16.86 12.48 11.25
C ASP A 40 -17.68 11.39 11.97
N TYR A 41 -17.91 10.28 11.25
CA TYR A 41 -18.66 9.12 11.71
C TYR A 41 -17.77 7.91 11.99
N SER A 42 -16.46 8.09 12.14
CA SER A 42 -15.50 6.99 12.32
C SER A 42 -15.55 6.33 13.70
N ASN A 43 -16.10 7.00 14.69
CA ASN A 43 -16.12 6.54 16.08
C ASN A 43 -17.45 5.85 16.45
N ALA A 44 -17.63 4.62 15.96
CA ALA A 44 -18.82 3.83 16.28
C ALA A 44 -18.73 3.18 17.67
N ARG A 45 -19.82 3.29 18.46
CA ARG A 45 -19.96 2.63 19.75
C ARG A 45 -20.30 1.14 19.58
N LYS A 46 -19.32 0.32 19.32
CA LYS A 46 -19.48 -1.11 19.00
C LYS A 46 -20.29 -1.88 20.05
N LYS A 47 -20.15 -1.55 21.33
CA LYS A 47 -20.87 -2.21 22.41
C LYS A 47 -22.39 -2.06 22.29
N ASP A 48 -22.85 -0.92 21.79
CA ASP A 48 -24.26 -0.57 21.74
C ASP A 48 -25.04 -1.31 20.64
N PHE A 49 -24.38 -1.62 19.52
CA PHE A 49 -25.04 -2.30 18.40
C PHE A 49 -24.61 -3.76 18.18
N TRP A 50 -23.50 -4.20 18.83
CA TRP A 50 -22.96 -5.54 18.62
C TRP A 50 -23.97 -6.65 18.96
N HIS A 51 -24.74 -6.49 20.04
CA HIS A 51 -25.73 -7.47 20.46
C HIS A 51 -26.87 -7.64 19.43
N HIS A 52 -27.16 -6.63 18.63
CA HIS A 52 -28.15 -6.72 17.55
C HIS A 52 -27.71 -7.51 16.34
N ILE A 53 -26.39 -7.48 16.04
CA ILE A 53 -25.84 -8.07 14.82
C ILE A 53 -25.11 -9.39 15.02
N ARG A 54 -24.68 -9.72 16.23
CA ARG A 54 -23.85 -10.92 16.51
C ARG A 54 -24.46 -12.24 16.00
N TYR A 55 -25.79 -12.36 16.02
CA TYR A 55 -26.48 -13.55 15.55
C TYR A 55 -26.64 -13.63 14.01
N HIS A 56 -26.29 -12.57 13.33
CA HIS A 56 -26.30 -12.47 11.87
C HIS A 56 -24.91 -12.54 11.25
N ILE A 57 -23.88 -12.71 12.08
CA ILE A 57 -22.48 -12.75 11.66
C ILE A 57 -21.90 -14.09 12.10
N ILE A 58 -21.33 -14.81 11.14
CA ILE A 58 -20.48 -15.96 11.41
C ILE A 58 -19.05 -15.49 11.21
N THR A 59 -18.25 -15.59 12.25
CA THR A 59 -16.83 -15.21 12.22
C THR A 59 -15.98 -16.43 12.58
N PHE A 60 -14.98 -16.69 11.74
CA PHE A 60 -13.93 -17.65 12.04
C PHE A 60 -12.59 -16.96 11.96
N THR A 61 -11.72 -17.22 12.91
CA THR A 61 -10.30 -16.95 12.74
C THR A 61 -9.70 -18.04 11.85
N GLN A 62 -8.57 -17.76 11.22
CA GLN A 62 -7.88 -18.77 10.42
C GLN A 62 -7.51 -20.01 11.24
N ALA A 63 -7.12 -19.81 12.51
CA ALA A 63 -6.83 -20.90 13.44
C ALA A 63 -8.07 -21.78 13.73
N GLU A 64 -9.24 -21.18 13.93
CA GLU A 64 -10.52 -21.92 14.11
C GLU A 64 -10.95 -22.66 12.85
N ALA A 65 -10.55 -22.18 11.66
CA ALA A 65 -10.78 -22.83 10.39
C ALA A 65 -9.73 -23.92 10.08
N GLY A 66 -8.82 -24.24 11.00
CA GLY A 66 -7.83 -25.30 10.87
C GLY A 66 -6.58 -24.94 10.09
N PHE A 67 -6.39 -23.64 9.78
CA PHE A 67 -5.15 -23.19 9.15
C PHE A 67 -4.07 -23.01 10.20
N SER A 68 -2.96 -23.73 10.09
CA SER A 68 -1.75 -23.49 10.87
C SER A 68 -0.97 -22.35 10.22
N THR A 69 -1.11 -21.14 10.75
CA THR A 69 -0.77 -19.96 9.94
C THR A 69 0.22 -19.03 10.62
N ASP A 70 1.41 -19.51 10.86
CA ASP A 70 2.50 -18.58 11.13
C ASP A 70 3.17 -18.16 9.81
N VAL A 71 2.79 -16.98 9.30
CA VAL A 71 3.53 -16.33 8.22
C VAL A 71 4.76 -15.68 8.84
N LYS A 72 5.93 -16.23 8.53
CA LYS A 72 7.19 -15.61 8.89
C LYS A 72 7.46 -14.44 7.93
N GLU A 73 7.48 -13.23 8.47
CA GLU A 73 7.81 -12.04 7.70
C GLU A 73 9.27 -11.63 7.96
N ILE A 74 10.03 -11.46 6.89
CA ILE A 74 11.44 -11.08 6.94
C ILE A 74 11.63 -9.82 6.10
N ILE A 75 12.19 -8.77 6.71
CA ILE A 75 12.55 -7.54 6.00
C ILE A 75 14.00 -7.65 5.55
N LEU A 76 14.22 -7.40 4.26
CA LEU A 76 15.54 -7.25 3.66
C LEU A 76 15.68 -5.81 3.15
N GLU A 77 16.80 -5.19 3.47
CA GLU A 77 17.07 -3.81 3.10
C GLU A 77 17.99 -3.73 1.88
N VAL A 78 17.68 -2.77 1.00
CA VAL A 78 18.44 -2.50 -0.22
C VAL A 78 18.92 -1.06 -0.22
N ASP A 79 20.20 -0.88 -0.53
CA ASP A 79 20.76 0.44 -0.81
C ASP A 79 20.34 0.90 -2.20
N MET A 80 19.53 1.96 -2.25
CA MET A 80 19.12 2.58 -3.51
C MET A 80 20.29 3.41 -4.10
N LYS A 81 20.27 3.61 -5.41
CA LYS A 81 21.28 4.45 -6.10
C LYS A 81 21.33 5.86 -5.47
N PRO A 82 22.51 6.48 -5.39
CA PRO A 82 22.65 7.83 -4.79
C PRO A 82 21.75 8.88 -5.44
N ILE A 83 21.46 8.73 -6.73
CA ILE A 83 20.57 9.65 -7.46
C ILE A 83 19.12 9.57 -6.94
N THR A 84 18.64 8.37 -6.60
CA THR A 84 17.29 8.17 -6.04
C THR A 84 17.14 8.90 -4.70
N ASN A 85 18.12 8.74 -3.81
CA ASN A 85 18.12 9.43 -2.52
C ASN A 85 18.17 10.95 -2.69
N LYS A 86 19.00 11.48 -3.62
CA LYS A 86 19.07 12.91 -3.93
C LYS A 86 17.73 13.47 -4.45
N ILE A 87 17.00 12.68 -5.26
CA ILE A 87 15.68 13.09 -5.76
C ILE A 87 14.67 13.13 -4.61
N ILE A 88 14.68 12.14 -3.71
CA ILE A 88 13.81 12.09 -2.53
C ILE A 88 14.08 13.31 -1.63
N ASP A 89 15.34 13.56 -1.28
CA ASP A 89 15.73 14.70 -0.43
C ASP A 89 15.33 16.05 -1.04
N LYS A 90 15.56 16.19 -2.34
CA LYS A 90 15.17 17.41 -3.07
C LYS A 90 13.65 17.57 -3.09
N LEU A 91 12.91 16.49 -3.32
CA LEU A 91 11.45 16.54 -3.34
C LEU A 91 10.87 16.91 -1.97
N HIS A 92 11.47 16.41 -0.88
CA HIS A 92 11.06 16.80 0.47
C HIS A 92 11.32 18.26 0.80
N ARG A 93 12.41 18.83 0.28
CA ARG A 93 12.79 20.22 0.52
C ARG A 93 12.05 21.22 -0.38
N ASP A 94 11.98 20.90 -1.67
CA ASP A 94 11.57 21.87 -2.69
C ASP A 94 10.14 21.60 -3.21
N LEU A 95 9.55 20.44 -2.88
CA LEU A 95 8.24 19.95 -3.32
C LEU A 95 8.11 19.77 -4.86
N VAL A 96 9.18 20.05 -5.58
CA VAL A 96 9.27 19.90 -7.04
C VAL A 96 10.68 19.50 -7.45
N VAL A 97 10.77 18.56 -8.38
CA VAL A 97 12.03 18.18 -9.02
C VAL A 97 11.84 18.19 -10.53
N LYS A 98 12.73 18.86 -11.23
CA LYS A 98 12.81 18.85 -12.70
C LYS A 98 13.89 17.86 -13.12
N SER A 99 13.54 16.92 -14.00
CA SER A 99 14.50 16.01 -14.60
C SER A 99 15.31 16.68 -15.72
N SER A 100 16.39 16.07 -16.17
CA SER A 100 17.27 16.61 -17.22
C SER A 100 16.54 16.84 -18.55
N ASP A 101 15.51 16.08 -18.87
CA ASP A 101 14.65 16.22 -20.04
C ASP A 101 13.45 17.15 -19.82
N GLY A 102 13.45 17.91 -18.73
CA GLY A 102 12.44 18.92 -18.46
C GLY A 102 11.17 18.45 -17.77
N LYS A 103 10.98 17.14 -17.55
CA LYS A 103 9.79 16.60 -16.90
C LYS A 103 9.77 16.92 -15.41
N LEU A 104 8.58 17.12 -14.87
CA LEU A 104 8.38 17.54 -13.49
C LEU A 104 7.86 16.40 -12.60
N ILE A 105 8.45 16.29 -11.42
CA ILE A 105 7.91 15.52 -10.29
C ILE A 105 7.38 16.56 -9.32
N LEU A 106 6.06 16.63 -9.13
CA LEU A 106 5.42 17.60 -8.25
C LEU A 106 4.83 16.90 -7.03
N ALA A 107 5.06 17.48 -5.86
CA ALA A 107 4.56 17.00 -4.59
C ALA A 107 4.01 18.18 -3.74
N ASP A 108 3.14 18.97 -4.36
CA ASP A 108 2.54 20.19 -3.82
C ASP A 108 1.62 19.97 -2.60
N THR A 109 1.25 18.73 -2.34
CA THR A 109 0.47 18.31 -1.16
C THR A 109 1.16 17.18 -0.41
N GLY A 110 0.91 17.08 0.91
CA GLY A 110 1.47 16.00 1.73
C GLY A 110 1.09 14.61 1.20
N VAL A 111 -0.11 14.44 0.64
CA VAL A 111 -0.56 13.17 0.05
C VAL A 111 0.25 12.83 -1.21
N LYS A 112 0.48 13.82 -2.10
CA LYS A 112 1.33 13.62 -3.27
C LYS A 112 2.77 13.33 -2.87
N LEU A 113 3.31 14.05 -1.87
CA LEU A 113 4.68 13.82 -1.39
C LEU A 113 4.83 12.41 -0.83
N GLN A 114 3.88 11.94 -0.02
CA GLN A 114 3.84 10.58 0.49
C GLN A 114 3.83 9.54 -0.64
N ALA A 115 2.97 9.74 -1.64
CA ALA A 115 2.87 8.81 -2.79
C ALA A 115 4.13 8.82 -3.65
N LYS A 116 4.70 10.00 -3.94
CA LYS A 116 5.95 10.14 -4.70
C LYS A 116 7.15 9.56 -3.96
N HIS A 117 7.21 9.75 -2.62
CA HIS A 117 8.27 9.12 -1.82
C HIS A 117 8.24 7.59 -1.95
N LEU A 118 7.04 6.97 -1.84
CA LEU A 118 6.92 5.51 -2.00
C LEU A 118 7.30 5.06 -3.41
N GLN A 119 6.92 5.80 -4.47
CA GLN A 119 7.33 5.50 -5.84
C GLN A 119 8.85 5.55 -6.00
N LEU A 120 9.48 6.63 -5.52
CA LEU A 120 10.94 6.78 -5.60
C LEU A 120 11.68 5.71 -4.80
N ALA A 121 11.19 5.38 -3.60
CA ALA A 121 11.75 4.30 -2.77
C ALA A 121 11.62 2.91 -3.41
N SER A 122 10.70 2.74 -4.37
CA SER A 122 10.62 1.52 -5.18
C SER A 122 11.44 1.56 -6.48
N GLY A 123 12.13 2.67 -6.74
CA GLY A 123 12.94 2.87 -7.94
C GLY A 123 12.18 3.37 -9.16
N THR A 124 10.93 3.83 -9.00
CA THR A 124 10.08 4.29 -10.09
C THR A 124 9.61 5.71 -9.86
N VAL A 125 9.14 6.37 -10.91
CA VAL A 125 8.53 7.69 -10.82
C VAL A 125 7.47 7.90 -11.90
N LYS A 126 6.38 8.58 -11.54
CA LYS A 126 5.40 9.11 -12.48
C LYS A 126 5.49 10.63 -12.49
N PHE A 127 5.69 11.20 -13.66
CA PHE A 127 5.76 12.63 -13.88
C PHE A 127 4.37 13.28 -14.02
N GLU A 128 4.32 14.61 -13.97
CA GLU A 128 3.06 15.36 -14.09
C GLU A 128 2.45 15.30 -15.50
N ASP A 129 3.24 15.03 -16.54
CA ASP A 129 2.77 14.79 -17.91
C ASP A 129 2.11 13.40 -18.09
N GLY A 130 2.02 12.61 -16.98
CA GLY A 130 1.46 11.28 -16.99
C GLY A 130 2.42 10.17 -17.40
N SER A 131 3.59 10.50 -17.94
CA SER A 131 4.63 9.53 -18.25
C SER A 131 5.28 8.98 -16.98
N SER A 132 5.90 7.81 -17.09
CA SER A 132 6.56 7.14 -15.98
C SER A 132 7.93 6.64 -16.39
N ARG A 133 8.80 6.41 -15.40
CA ARG A 133 10.18 5.94 -15.64
C ARG A 133 10.68 5.08 -14.49
N ILE A 134 11.50 4.10 -14.85
CA ILE A 134 12.36 3.39 -13.92
C ILE A 134 13.62 4.23 -13.74
N ILE A 135 13.95 4.61 -12.52
CA ILE A 135 15.14 5.40 -12.17
C ILE A 135 16.19 4.58 -11.43
N ASP A 136 15.76 3.47 -10.83
CA ASP A 136 16.60 2.64 -9.98
C ASP A 136 16.09 1.20 -9.98
N ASP A 137 16.90 0.27 -10.39
CA ASP A 137 16.60 -1.16 -10.47
C ASP A 137 17.18 -1.98 -9.30
N SER A 138 17.77 -1.31 -8.31
CA SER A 138 18.52 -1.97 -7.22
C SER A 138 17.69 -3.04 -6.51
N LYS A 139 16.39 -2.84 -6.27
CA LYS A 139 15.52 -3.84 -5.65
C LYS A 139 15.33 -5.09 -6.51
N ALA A 140 15.09 -4.91 -7.81
CA ALA A 140 14.89 -6.05 -8.72
C ALA A 140 16.17 -6.87 -8.87
N VAL A 141 17.32 -6.19 -9.03
CA VAL A 141 18.64 -6.82 -9.08
C VAL A 141 18.93 -7.57 -7.79
N PHE A 142 18.70 -6.94 -6.63
CA PHE A 142 18.87 -7.57 -5.32
C PHE A 142 18.03 -8.86 -5.18
N VAL A 143 16.74 -8.82 -5.58
CA VAL A 143 15.87 -10.00 -5.53
C VAL A 143 16.40 -11.12 -6.42
N LYS A 144 16.78 -10.81 -7.65
CA LYS A 144 17.34 -11.80 -8.58
C LYS A 144 18.62 -12.45 -8.04
N GLU A 145 19.50 -11.66 -7.45
CA GLU A 145 20.76 -12.16 -6.89
C GLU A 145 20.59 -12.93 -5.59
N LYS A 146 19.77 -12.41 -4.67
CA LYS A 146 19.53 -13.00 -3.36
C LYS A 146 18.86 -14.36 -3.43
N PHE A 147 17.93 -14.51 -4.36
CA PHE A 147 17.09 -15.71 -4.49
C PHE A 147 17.45 -16.55 -5.73
N LYS A 148 18.71 -16.58 -6.12
CA LYS A 148 19.18 -17.42 -7.23
C LYS A 148 18.70 -18.87 -7.08
N ARG A 149 18.23 -19.47 -8.18
CA ARG A 149 17.73 -20.85 -8.23
C ARG A 149 16.51 -21.13 -7.35
N LYS A 150 15.76 -20.07 -7.00
CA LYS A 150 14.49 -20.18 -6.27
C LYS A 150 13.35 -19.72 -7.15
N LYS A 151 12.25 -20.41 -7.06
CA LYS A 151 11.01 -20.06 -7.75
C LYS A 151 10.22 -19.07 -6.88
N LEU A 152 9.96 -17.87 -7.38
CA LEU A 152 9.43 -16.76 -6.60
C LEU A 152 8.03 -16.36 -7.04
N GLY A 153 7.19 -16.03 -6.06
CA GLY A 153 6.04 -15.17 -6.25
C GLY A 153 6.40 -13.74 -5.87
N ILE A 154 6.52 -12.84 -6.84
CA ILE A 154 6.98 -11.46 -6.63
C ILE A 154 5.79 -10.52 -6.71
N PHE A 155 5.58 -9.71 -5.66
CA PHE A 155 4.47 -8.78 -5.59
C PHE A 155 4.95 -7.34 -5.77
N TYR A 156 4.26 -6.63 -6.67
CA TYR A 156 4.54 -5.25 -7.02
C TYR A 156 3.28 -4.36 -6.87
N LYS A 157 3.47 -3.06 -6.77
CA LYS A 157 2.41 -2.06 -6.64
C LYS A 157 2.22 -1.21 -7.91
N PHE A 158 3.31 -0.68 -8.45
CA PHE A 158 3.29 0.22 -9.59
C PHE A 158 3.58 -0.52 -10.90
N LYS A 159 3.00 -0.08 -12.02
CA LYS A 159 3.22 -0.71 -13.34
C LYS A 159 4.69 -0.71 -13.75
N GLU A 160 5.42 0.34 -13.41
CA GLU A 160 6.83 0.49 -13.72
C GLU A 160 7.71 -0.51 -12.94
N GLU A 161 7.24 -0.97 -11.77
CA GLU A 161 7.91 -2.05 -11.05
C GLU A 161 7.82 -3.38 -11.80
N LEU A 162 6.69 -3.64 -12.47
CA LEU A 162 6.57 -4.81 -13.34
C LEU A 162 7.54 -4.72 -14.52
N GLU A 163 7.63 -3.56 -15.17
CA GLU A 163 8.57 -3.36 -16.27
C GLU A 163 10.03 -3.50 -15.81
N MET A 164 10.35 -2.99 -14.63
CA MET A 164 11.65 -3.17 -13.98
C MET A 164 11.95 -4.67 -13.73
N LEU A 165 10.99 -5.42 -13.22
CA LEU A 165 11.13 -6.87 -13.01
C LEU A 165 11.32 -7.60 -14.34
N LYS A 166 10.55 -7.27 -15.38
CA LYS A 166 10.72 -7.87 -16.73
C LYS A 166 12.09 -7.60 -17.32
N GLN A 167 12.59 -6.36 -17.20
CA GLN A 167 13.94 -6.01 -17.67
C GLN A 167 15.03 -6.78 -16.90
N THR A 168 14.85 -6.98 -15.60
CA THR A 168 15.86 -7.65 -14.76
C THR A 168 15.85 -9.17 -14.91
N PHE A 169 14.67 -9.77 -14.94
CA PHE A 169 14.53 -11.23 -14.97
C PHE A 169 14.46 -11.80 -16.39
N GLY A 170 14.03 -11.01 -17.38
CA GLY A 170 13.86 -11.45 -18.76
C GLY A 170 12.91 -12.64 -18.89
N ASN A 171 13.36 -13.68 -19.54
CA ASN A 171 12.56 -14.91 -19.78
C ASN A 171 12.31 -15.75 -18.51
N GLU A 172 12.94 -15.43 -17.39
CA GLU A 172 12.74 -16.10 -16.10
C GLU A 172 11.50 -15.58 -15.35
N LEU A 173 10.73 -14.63 -15.93
CA LEU A 173 9.56 -14.02 -15.32
C LEU A 173 8.32 -14.22 -16.19
N THR A 174 7.20 -14.52 -15.54
CA THR A 174 5.87 -14.51 -16.17
C THR A 174 4.88 -13.71 -15.34
N THR A 175 3.75 -13.38 -15.91
CA THR A 175 2.55 -12.85 -15.21
C THR A 175 1.37 -13.80 -15.32
N ASP A 176 1.55 -14.92 -16.00
CA ASP A 176 0.53 -15.95 -16.22
C ASP A 176 0.71 -17.10 -15.22
N LEU A 177 -0.38 -17.49 -14.55
CA LEU A 177 -0.37 -18.53 -13.52
C LEU A 177 -0.17 -19.92 -14.10
N GLN A 178 -0.74 -20.20 -15.28
CA GLN A 178 -0.60 -21.52 -15.89
C GLN A 178 0.86 -21.73 -16.32
N GLU A 179 1.46 -20.69 -16.89
CA GLU A 179 2.88 -20.72 -17.25
C GLU A 179 3.77 -20.88 -16.00
N PHE A 180 3.46 -20.15 -14.91
CA PHE A 180 4.16 -20.30 -13.64
C PHE A 180 4.07 -21.72 -13.10
N ASP A 181 2.88 -22.33 -13.09
CA ASP A 181 2.68 -23.66 -12.53
C ASP A 181 3.40 -24.74 -13.34
N ASN A 182 3.51 -24.57 -14.67
CA ASN A 182 4.07 -25.55 -15.60
C ASN A 182 5.54 -25.28 -15.99
N SER A 183 6.21 -24.33 -15.37
CA SER A 183 7.61 -23.98 -15.66
C SER A 183 8.37 -23.62 -14.39
N ASP A 184 9.69 -23.39 -14.52
CA ASP A 184 10.54 -22.90 -13.43
C ASP A 184 10.58 -21.35 -13.34
N LYS A 185 9.71 -20.65 -14.08
CA LYS A 185 9.65 -19.19 -14.08
C LYS A 185 9.15 -18.64 -12.76
N ASN A 186 9.64 -17.45 -12.41
CA ASN A 186 9.08 -16.62 -11.36
C ASN A 186 7.77 -15.98 -11.84
N ILE A 187 6.87 -15.67 -10.93
CA ILE A 187 5.65 -14.94 -11.27
C ILE A 187 5.66 -13.55 -10.63
N ALA A 188 5.25 -12.52 -11.42
CA ALA A 188 5.00 -11.17 -10.92
C ALA A 188 3.51 -10.88 -10.85
N LEU A 189 3.02 -10.47 -9.67
CA LEU A 189 1.62 -10.21 -9.39
C LEU A 189 1.45 -8.82 -8.76
N GLN A 190 0.44 -8.08 -9.21
CA GLN A 190 0.11 -6.81 -8.58
C GLN A 190 -0.64 -7.04 -7.26
N PHE A 191 -0.33 -6.26 -6.20
CA PHE A 191 -1.01 -6.38 -4.90
C PHE A 191 -2.54 -6.38 -4.98
N ILE A 192 -3.11 -5.60 -5.92
CA ILE A 192 -4.56 -5.45 -6.07
C ILE A 192 -5.17 -6.63 -6.82
N SER A 193 -4.56 -7.08 -7.92
CA SER A 193 -5.06 -8.19 -8.74
C SER A 193 -4.80 -9.56 -8.09
N GLY A 194 -3.76 -9.69 -7.28
CA GLY A 194 -3.52 -10.87 -6.45
C GLY A 194 -4.57 -11.11 -5.35
N ARG A 195 -5.70 -10.38 -5.35
CA ARG A 195 -6.77 -10.53 -4.36
C ARG A 195 -7.64 -11.77 -4.56
N GLU A 196 -7.60 -12.42 -5.70
CA GLU A 196 -8.51 -13.50 -6.03
C GLU A 196 -7.79 -14.85 -5.89
N GLY A 197 -7.91 -15.48 -4.71
CA GLY A 197 -7.73 -16.92 -4.46
C GLY A 197 -6.56 -17.66 -5.12
N LEU A 198 -5.46 -16.96 -5.44
CA LEU A 198 -4.34 -17.54 -6.16
C LEU A 198 -3.49 -18.41 -5.23
N SER A 199 -3.37 -19.68 -5.54
CA SER A 199 -2.46 -20.57 -4.82
C SER A 199 -1.08 -20.51 -5.46
N LEU A 200 -0.11 -19.92 -4.77
CA LEU A 200 1.30 -19.91 -5.19
C LEU A 200 2.10 -21.03 -4.50
N ARG A 201 1.49 -22.21 -4.35
CA ARG A 201 2.09 -23.37 -3.67
C ARG A 201 3.42 -23.80 -4.30
N ASN A 202 3.60 -23.54 -5.61
CA ASN A 202 4.79 -23.90 -6.35
C ASN A 202 5.94 -22.88 -6.21
N ALA A 203 5.73 -21.75 -5.51
CA ALA A 203 6.80 -20.82 -5.19
C ALA A 203 7.59 -21.28 -3.96
N ASP A 204 8.91 -21.23 -4.01
CA ASP A 204 9.75 -21.43 -2.83
C ASP A 204 9.54 -20.30 -1.81
N PHE A 205 9.52 -19.06 -2.29
CA PHE A 205 9.35 -17.87 -1.47
C PHE A 205 8.42 -16.85 -2.11
N LEU A 206 7.84 -16.04 -1.24
CA LEU A 206 7.05 -14.88 -1.62
C LEU A 206 7.84 -13.62 -1.30
N VAL A 207 7.89 -12.71 -2.26
CA VAL A 207 8.70 -11.50 -2.19
C VAL A 207 7.85 -10.29 -2.53
N ALA A 208 7.75 -9.33 -1.63
CA ALA A 208 7.06 -8.07 -1.84
C ALA A 208 8.10 -6.95 -2.01
N ILE A 209 8.17 -6.34 -3.20
CA ILE A 209 9.12 -5.25 -3.48
C ILE A 209 8.60 -3.87 -3.11
N ASN A 210 7.36 -3.80 -2.66
CA ASN A 210 6.69 -2.58 -2.19
C ASN A 210 5.73 -2.92 -1.04
N ILE A 211 5.05 -1.90 -0.50
CA ILE A 211 4.02 -2.05 0.53
C ILE A 211 2.87 -1.07 0.26
N ASP A 212 1.66 -1.42 0.69
CA ASP A 212 0.51 -0.51 0.61
C ASP A 212 0.32 0.28 1.92
N PHE A 213 -0.20 1.49 1.82
CA PHE A 213 -0.52 2.33 2.98
C PHE A 213 -1.71 1.82 3.79
N SER A 214 -2.52 0.93 3.21
CA SER A 214 -3.73 0.40 3.82
C SER A 214 -3.44 -0.83 4.67
N ALA A 215 -3.81 -0.78 5.94
CA ALA A 215 -3.74 -1.94 6.82
C ALA A 215 -4.63 -3.09 6.31
N VAL A 216 -5.79 -2.77 5.73
CA VAL A 216 -6.69 -3.80 5.16
C VAL A 216 -6.01 -4.53 4.01
N THR A 217 -5.37 -3.79 3.09
CA THR A 217 -4.63 -4.39 1.97
C THR A 217 -3.47 -5.24 2.47
N TYR A 218 -2.73 -4.77 3.48
CA TYR A 218 -1.63 -5.53 4.08
C TYR A 218 -2.11 -6.87 4.67
N PHE A 219 -3.16 -6.86 5.51
CA PHE A 219 -3.67 -8.09 6.11
C PHE A 219 -4.29 -9.02 5.06
N GLN A 220 -5.06 -8.50 4.11
CA GLN A 220 -5.60 -9.29 3.00
C GLN A 220 -4.50 -9.94 2.16
N PHE A 221 -3.41 -9.24 1.91
CA PHE A 221 -2.24 -9.78 1.22
C PHE A 221 -1.55 -10.86 2.07
N ARG A 222 -1.24 -10.58 3.34
CA ARG A 222 -0.59 -11.51 4.25
C ARG A 222 -1.41 -12.79 4.44
N ASP A 223 -2.72 -12.67 4.69
CA ASP A 223 -3.60 -13.79 4.96
C ASP A 223 -3.76 -14.74 3.76
N ARG A 224 -3.53 -14.27 2.55
CA ARG A 224 -3.54 -15.11 1.33
C ARG A 224 -2.30 -15.95 1.15
N MET A 225 -1.24 -15.58 1.82
CA MET A 225 0.01 -16.34 1.82
C MET A 225 -0.12 -17.61 2.64
N THR A 226 -1.19 -17.75 3.43
CA THR A 226 -1.47 -18.93 4.24
C THR A 226 -2.28 -19.92 3.42
N THR A 227 -1.63 -20.89 2.80
CA THR A 227 -2.30 -22.05 2.20
C THR A 227 -2.02 -23.29 3.06
N MET A 228 -3.02 -24.16 3.22
CA MET A 228 -2.89 -25.39 4.01
C MET A 228 -1.76 -26.32 3.54
N ASP A 229 -1.39 -26.22 2.27
CA ASP A 229 -0.47 -27.17 1.61
C ASP A 229 0.98 -26.65 1.52
N ARG A 230 1.30 -25.52 2.15
CA ARG A 230 2.63 -24.93 2.07
C ARG A 230 3.49 -25.33 3.25
N LYS A 231 4.69 -25.89 2.97
CA LYS A 231 5.65 -26.32 4.02
C LYS A 231 6.23 -25.16 4.81
N GLU A 232 6.44 -23.98 4.17
CA GLU A 232 6.94 -22.77 4.81
C GLU A 232 6.26 -21.53 4.25
N ASN A 233 5.64 -20.74 5.11
CA ASN A 233 5.01 -19.47 4.75
C ASN A 233 5.98 -18.32 5.07
N THR A 234 7.05 -18.18 4.29
CA THR A 234 7.98 -17.06 4.44
C THR A 234 7.70 -15.99 3.39
N LEU A 235 7.42 -14.77 3.87
CA LEU A 235 7.24 -13.57 3.08
C LEU A 235 8.42 -12.65 3.29
N TYR A 236 9.13 -12.32 2.22
CA TYR A 236 10.22 -11.35 2.22
C TYR A 236 9.72 -9.97 1.76
N TRP A 237 9.93 -8.98 2.60
CA TRP A 237 9.72 -7.57 2.27
C TRP A 237 11.04 -6.94 1.84
N ILE A 238 11.08 -6.35 0.65
CA ILE A 238 12.28 -5.70 0.12
C ILE A 238 12.10 -4.19 0.24
N PHE A 239 12.71 -3.61 1.26
CA PHE A 239 12.60 -2.20 1.58
C PHE A 239 13.86 -1.43 1.21
N SER A 240 13.70 -0.20 0.81
CA SER A 240 14.80 0.75 0.69
C SER A 240 15.26 1.18 2.09
N LYS A 241 16.57 1.19 2.36
CA LYS A 241 17.11 1.62 3.67
C LYS A 241 16.67 3.04 4.05
N SER A 242 16.60 3.94 3.07
CA SER A 242 16.20 5.34 3.25
C SER A 242 14.73 5.61 2.97
N GLY A 243 13.95 4.56 2.65
CA GLY A 243 12.57 4.68 2.21
C GLY A 243 11.56 4.81 3.34
N ILE A 244 10.33 5.05 2.92
CA ILE A 244 9.17 5.20 3.80
C ILE A 244 8.63 3.84 4.27
N GLU A 245 9.01 2.73 3.64
CA GLU A 245 8.38 1.42 3.76
C GLU A 245 8.40 0.87 5.18
N HIS A 246 9.49 1.07 5.93
CA HIS A 246 9.58 0.65 7.33
C HIS A 246 8.52 1.31 8.22
N LYS A 247 8.26 2.60 7.98
CA LYS A 247 7.24 3.35 8.74
C LYS A 247 5.84 2.91 8.37
N VAL A 248 5.61 2.65 7.08
CA VAL A 248 4.36 2.09 6.58
C VAL A 248 4.11 0.72 7.20
N TYR A 249 5.10 -0.17 7.15
CA TYR A 249 5.02 -1.52 7.70
C TYR A 249 4.67 -1.52 9.19
N LYS A 250 5.36 -0.71 9.98
CA LYS A 250 5.08 -0.56 11.42
C LYS A 250 3.63 -0.09 11.69
N ALA A 251 3.12 0.84 10.90
CA ALA A 251 1.76 1.33 11.04
C ALA A 251 0.72 0.26 10.69
N VAL A 252 0.87 -0.40 9.54
CA VAL A 252 -0.11 -1.41 9.09
C VAL A 252 -0.10 -2.65 9.97
N GLN A 253 1.04 -3.07 10.50
CA GLN A 253 1.12 -4.15 11.50
C GLN A 253 0.32 -3.83 12.77
N SER A 254 0.29 -2.58 13.19
CA SER A 254 -0.53 -2.12 14.32
C SER A 254 -2.01 -1.92 13.97
N LYS A 255 -2.48 -2.46 12.84
CA LYS A 255 -3.84 -2.32 12.28
C LYS A 255 -4.25 -0.87 12.00
N LYS A 256 -3.28 0.00 11.71
CA LYS A 256 -3.50 1.40 11.35
C LYS A 256 -3.02 1.63 9.92
N SER A 257 -3.88 2.22 9.07
CA SER A 257 -3.44 2.68 7.76
C SER A 257 -2.43 3.82 7.91
N TYR A 258 -1.41 3.84 7.05
CA TYR A 258 -0.40 4.89 7.07
C TYR A 258 -0.93 6.15 6.37
N THR A 259 -1.50 7.04 7.15
CA THR A 259 -2.16 8.27 6.68
C THR A 259 -1.16 9.39 6.41
N ASN A 260 -1.62 10.44 5.71
CA ASN A 260 -0.83 11.65 5.53
C ASN A 260 -0.43 12.33 6.85
N ASP A 261 -1.28 12.25 7.88
CA ASP A 261 -0.96 12.81 9.20
C ASP A 261 0.23 12.08 9.85
N LEU A 262 0.28 10.75 9.73
CA LEU A 262 1.43 9.96 10.19
C LEU A 262 2.69 10.28 9.38
N PHE A 263 2.55 10.42 8.05
CA PHE A 263 3.66 10.80 7.18
C PHE A 263 4.24 12.16 7.55
N GLN A 264 3.40 13.18 7.73
CA GLN A 264 3.84 14.52 8.14
C GLN A 264 4.54 14.50 9.50
N LYS A 265 4.01 13.73 10.46
CA LYS A 265 4.64 13.56 11.78
C LYS A 265 6.01 12.90 11.67
N ASP A 266 6.12 11.84 10.89
CA ASP A 266 7.35 11.05 10.74
C ASP A 266 8.48 11.80 10.04
N PHE A 267 8.14 12.68 9.09
CA PHE A 267 9.11 13.45 8.31
C PHE A 267 9.22 14.92 8.78
N ARG A 268 8.53 15.30 9.87
CA ARG A 268 8.49 16.66 10.41
C ARG A 268 8.16 17.75 9.37
N ILE A 269 7.33 17.39 8.40
CA ILE A 269 6.89 18.32 7.36
C ILE A 269 5.89 19.28 7.99
N LYS A 270 6.22 20.58 8.03
CA LYS A 270 5.26 21.59 8.44
C LYS A 270 4.08 21.56 7.47
N ALA A 271 2.86 21.51 7.99
CA ALA A 271 1.66 21.65 7.16
C ALA A 271 1.81 22.94 6.35
N THR A 272 1.85 22.82 5.03
CA THR A 272 1.79 24.01 4.15
C THR A 272 0.41 24.61 4.33
N SER A 273 0.33 25.76 5.04
CA SER A 273 -0.88 26.56 5.11
C SER A 273 -1.23 27.02 3.68
N LYS A 274 -2.50 27.20 3.40
CA LYS A 274 -3.04 27.61 2.08
C LYS A 274 -2.41 28.84 1.45
N ASP A 275 -1.65 29.63 2.19
CA ASP A 275 -0.95 30.85 1.69
C ASP A 275 0.16 30.57 0.69
N ASN A 276 0.66 29.31 0.59
CA ASN A 276 1.74 29.00 -0.34
C ASN A 276 1.28 28.71 -1.78
N SER A 277 0.00 28.48 -2.05
CA SER A 277 -0.50 28.26 -3.41
C SER A 277 -0.39 29.52 -4.29
N GLN A 278 -0.61 30.69 -3.70
CA GLN A 278 -0.43 31.98 -4.39
C GLN A 278 1.04 32.34 -4.59
N THR A 279 1.91 31.97 -3.67
CA THR A 279 3.35 32.24 -3.75
C THR A 279 4.03 31.34 -4.79
N TYR A 280 3.55 30.12 -4.98
CA TYR A 280 4.06 29.18 -6.00
C TYR A 280 3.65 29.58 -7.42
N SER A 281 2.40 29.99 -7.63
CA SER A 281 1.93 30.53 -8.92
C SER A 281 2.71 31.79 -9.32
N ARG A 282 3.08 32.66 -8.38
CA ARG A 282 3.92 33.84 -8.64
C ARG A 282 5.38 33.50 -8.92
N ARG A 283 5.96 32.45 -8.31
CA ARG A 283 7.35 32.03 -8.61
C ARG A 283 7.50 31.30 -9.95
N LEU A 284 6.46 30.65 -10.45
CA LEU A 284 6.46 30.05 -11.78
C LEU A 284 6.21 31.06 -12.91
N ALA A 285 5.56 32.19 -12.61
CA ALA A 285 5.31 33.26 -13.57
C ALA A 285 6.50 34.24 -13.72
N LEU A 286 7.53 34.14 -12.85
CA LEU A 286 8.72 35.01 -12.84
C LEU A 286 10.02 34.29 -13.25
N ARG A 287 9.93 33.12 -13.85
CA ARG A 287 11.00 32.38 -14.51
C ARG A 287 10.48 31.82 -15.84
#